data_b484e5ffc4f6e638faa789dad4dfbe13
#
_entry.id   b484e5ffc4f6e638faa789dad4dfbe13
#
_cell.length_a   1.000
_cell.length_b   1.000
_cell.length_c   1.000
_cell.angle_alpha   90.00
_cell.angle_beta   90.00
_cell.angle_gamma   90.00
#
_symmetry.space_group_name_H-M   'P 1'
#
loop_
_entity.id
_entity.type
_entity.pdbx_description
1 polymer ?
#
loop_
_entity_poly.entity_id
_entity_poly.type
_entity_poly.pdbx_seq_one_letter_code
_entity_poly.pdbx_strand_id
1 'polypeptide(L)'
;MVGEEEAIRALQSGAEKEERLALGLDLKCQPGEARRVAQLFRSGRIGLPRPVKNQIDKVVERNSYREVGAAYAQILQRYKPWQELVKRNPGLQPYGLRHGWAWRAHKYSSRPLHYSQAAAFMGHSVETHLKYYSSWVNRKELEEAGKKYNEALQSA
;
A
#
# COMPACT_ATOMS: atom_id res chain seq x y z
N MET A 1 16.46 -1.69 18.36
CA MET A 1 16.51 -0.51 17.48
C MET A 1 15.25 -0.54 16.65
N VAL A 2 14.38 0.36 16.96
CA VAL A 2 13.10 0.54 16.26
C VAL A 2 13.44 0.96 14.84
N GLY A 3 13.06 0.14 13.86
CA GLY A 3 13.07 0.59 12.48
C GLY A 3 12.21 1.83 12.42
N GLU A 4 12.77 2.91 11.93
CA GLU A 4 12.05 4.16 11.73
C GLU A 4 10.93 3.89 10.71
N GLU A 5 9.76 3.55 11.24
CA GLU A 5 8.52 3.52 10.50
C GLU A 5 8.15 4.96 10.19
N GLU A 6 8.62 5.39 9.03
CA GLU A 6 8.29 6.70 8.54
C GLU A 6 6.89 6.71 7.99
N ALA A 7 6.02 7.13 8.87
CA ALA A 7 4.65 7.36 8.52
C ALA A 7 4.51 8.68 7.76
N ILE A 8 4.17 8.59 6.50
CA ILE A 8 3.60 9.70 5.77
C ILE A 8 2.14 9.75 6.18
N ARG A 9 1.71 10.85 6.82
CA ARG A 9 0.30 11.04 7.19
C ARG A 9 -0.56 10.99 5.94
N ALA A 10 -1.45 10.01 5.86
CA ALA A 10 -2.39 9.88 4.77
C ALA A 10 -3.71 10.56 5.20
N LEU A 11 -4.07 11.60 4.50
CA LEU A 11 -5.33 12.31 4.67
C LEU A 11 -6.50 11.45 4.13
N GLN A 12 -7.62 11.45 4.80
CA GLN A 12 -8.76 10.58 4.49
C GLN A 12 -9.96 11.34 3.91
N SER A 13 -10.71 10.66 3.06
CA SER A 13 -11.97 11.18 2.51
C SER A 13 -13.14 10.94 3.47
N GLY A 14 -13.85 12.00 3.81
CA GLY A 14 -15.21 12.01 4.38
C GLY A 14 -15.47 11.24 5.67
N ALA A 15 -16.06 11.91 6.65
CA ALA A 15 -16.24 11.58 8.06
C ALA A 15 -14.93 11.64 8.87
N GLU A 16 -15.00 12.12 10.09
CA GLU A 16 -13.91 12.18 11.07
C GLU A 16 -13.18 10.83 11.18
N LYS A 17 -12.20 10.64 10.32
CA LYS A 17 -11.35 9.46 10.37
C LYS A 17 -9.99 9.92 10.88
N GLU A 18 -9.48 9.18 11.85
CA GLU A 18 -8.14 9.37 12.41
C GLU A 18 -7.07 9.42 11.32
N GLU A 19 -6.04 10.22 11.53
CA GLU A 19 -4.84 10.23 10.69
C GLU A 19 -4.28 8.82 10.56
N ARG A 20 -3.98 8.40 9.35
CA ARG A 20 -3.37 7.10 9.12
C ARG A 20 -1.91 7.22 8.76
N LEU A 21 -1.16 6.28 9.26
CA LEU A 21 0.21 6.07 8.83
C LEU A 21 0.23 5.49 7.42
N ALA A 22 1.03 6.08 6.53
CA ALA A 22 1.32 5.47 5.24
C ALA A 22 2.62 4.68 5.34
N LEU A 23 2.55 3.38 5.05
CA LEU A 23 3.71 2.50 5.12
C LEU A 23 4.27 2.24 3.72
N GLY A 24 5.55 2.58 3.51
CA GLY A 24 6.33 2.13 2.37
C GLY A 24 6.80 0.69 2.62
N LEU A 25 6.42 -0.22 1.73
CA LEU A 25 6.82 -1.62 1.85
C LEU A 25 8.24 -1.83 1.34
N ASP A 26 9.09 -2.40 2.17
CA ASP A 26 10.40 -2.90 1.76
C ASP A 26 10.23 -4.31 1.16
N LEU A 27 10.52 -4.44 -0.13
CA LEU A 27 10.27 -5.66 -0.87
C LEU A 27 11.52 -6.55 -0.93
N LYS A 28 11.34 -7.86 -0.88
CA LYS A 28 12.43 -8.84 -0.98
C LYS A 28 13.29 -8.68 -2.22
N CYS A 29 12.69 -8.25 -3.34
CA CYS A 29 13.38 -8.01 -4.60
C CYS A 29 14.10 -6.64 -4.68
N GLN A 30 13.80 -5.72 -3.77
CA GLN A 30 14.36 -4.35 -3.73
C GLN A 30 14.55 -3.90 -2.27
N PRO A 31 15.44 -4.55 -1.50
CA PRO A 31 15.65 -4.22 -0.10
C PRO A 31 16.23 -2.80 0.04
N GLY A 32 15.72 -2.04 1.01
CA GLY A 32 16.14 -0.66 1.31
C GLY A 32 15.49 0.41 0.43
N GLU A 33 14.73 0.05 -0.61
CA GLU A 33 14.12 1.02 -1.53
C GLU A 33 13.06 1.89 -0.85
N ALA A 34 12.25 1.32 0.04
CA ALA A 34 11.27 2.08 0.80
C ALA A 34 11.95 3.19 1.63
N ARG A 35 13.05 2.86 2.32
CA ARG A 35 13.84 3.83 3.08
C ARG A 35 14.44 4.91 2.17
N ARG A 36 15.00 4.51 1.03
CA ARG A 36 15.56 5.44 0.05
C ARG A 36 14.52 6.45 -0.45
N VAL A 37 13.33 5.98 -0.81
CA VAL A 37 12.22 6.85 -1.26
C VAL A 37 11.78 7.80 -0.15
N ALA A 38 11.63 7.31 1.07
CA ALA A 38 11.27 8.14 2.22
C ALA A 38 12.31 9.24 2.48
N GLN A 39 13.61 8.93 2.42
CA GLN A 39 14.68 9.92 2.56
C GLN A 39 14.65 10.98 1.45
N LEU A 40 14.41 10.59 0.21
CA LEU A 40 14.26 11.54 -0.90
C LEU A 40 13.08 12.49 -0.69
N PHE A 41 11.97 11.96 -0.16
CA PHE A 41 10.79 12.77 0.15
C PHE A 41 11.08 13.77 1.28
N ARG A 42 11.70 13.34 2.39
CA ARG A 42 12.08 14.22 3.51
C ARG A 42 13.07 15.30 3.11
N SER A 43 14.04 14.96 2.28
CA SER A 43 15.03 15.93 1.81
C SER A 43 14.49 16.91 0.77
N GLY A 44 13.21 16.80 0.38
CA GLY A 44 12.59 17.63 -0.65
C GLY A 44 13.09 17.36 -2.07
N ARG A 45 13.91 16.30 -2.27
CA ARG A 45 14.40 15.92 -3.62
C ARG A 45 13.30 15.36 -4.51
N ILE A 46 12.30 14.73 -3.91
CA ILE A 46 11.06 14.33 -4.56
C ILE A 46 9.88 14.86 -3.77
N GLY A 47 8.75 15.03 -4.41
CA GLY A 47 7.53 15.50 -3.77
C GLY A 47 6.30 15.08 -4.57
N LEU A 48 5.14 15.47 -4.09
CA LEU A 48 3.90 15.25 -4.81
C LEU A 48 3.89 16.08 -6.10
N PRO A 49 3.43 15.50 -7.20
CA PRO A 49 3.24 16.25 -8.45
C PRO A 49 2.36 17.48 -8.21
N ARG A 50 2.76 18.61 -8.80
CA ARG A 50 2.07 19.90 -8.60
C ARG A 50 0.55 19.83 -8.77
N PRO A 51 -0.02 19.15 -9.78
CA PRO A 51 -1.48 19.04 -9.91
C PRO A 51 -2.14 18.34 -8.71
N VAL A 52 -1.49 17.31 -8.15
CA VAL A 52 -1.98 16.61 -6.96
C VAL A 52 -1.90 17.51 -5.74
N LYS A 53 -0.75 18.16 -5.51
CA LYS A 53 -0.54 19.08 -4.40
C LYS A 53 -1.59 20.20 -4.40
N ASN A 54 -1.83 20.84 -5.55
CA ASN A 54 -2.81 21.90 -5.68
C ASN A 54 -4.24 21.46 -5.32
N GLN A 55 -4.58 20.18 -5.52
CA GLN A 55 -5.89 19.66 -5.11
C GLN A 55 -5.92 19.31 -3.62
N ILE A 56 -4.82 18.84 -3.05
CA ILE A 56 -4.71 18.60 -1.61
C ILE A 56 -4.91 19.90 -0.84
N ASP A 57 -4.27 20.98 -1.27
CA ASP A 57 -4.36 22.29 -0.63
C ASP A 57 -5.82 22.81 -0.59
N LYS A 58 -6.68 22.34 -1.50
CA LYS A 58 -8.11 22.72 -1.59
C LYS A 58 -9.05 21.73 -0.89
N VAL A 59 -8.54 20.63 -0.33
CA VAL A 59 -9.39 19.60 0.30
C VAL A 59 -10.17 20.17 1.49
N VAL A 60 -9.53 21.01 2.31
CA VAL A 60 -10.16 21.62 3.49
C VAL A 60 -11.37 22.47 3.08
N GLU A 61 -11.25 23.24 2.00
CA GLU A 61 -12.32 24.08 1.49
C GLU A 61 -13.49 23.26 0.91
N ARG A 62 -13.17 22.14 0.26
CA ARG A 62 -14.15 21.34 -0.49
C ARG A 62 -14.69 20.15 0.27
N ASN A 63 -14.06 19.79 1.39
CA ASN A 63 -14.32 18.57 2.16
C ASN A 63 -14.39 17.30 1.26
N SER A 64 -13.52 17.22 0.25
CA SER A 64 -13.53 16.16 -0.75
C SER A 64 -12.13 15.85 -1.27
N TYR A 65 -11.79 14.57 -1.32
CA TYR A 65 -10.54 14.04 -1.91
C TYR A 65 -10.73 13.53 -3.35
N ARG A 66 -11.92 13.65 -3.90
CA ARG A 66 -12.24 13.12 -5.24
C ARG A 66 -11.34 13.73 -6.31
N GLU A 67 -11.14 15.04 -6.26
CA GLU A 67 -10.32 15.78 -7.21
C GLU A 67 -8.83 15.43 -7.08
N VAL A 68 -8.36 15.11 -5.87
CA VAL A 68 -7.00 14.61 -5.64
C VAL A 68 -6.78 13.28 -6.36
N GLY A 69 -7.74 12.36 -6.22
CA GLY A 69 -7.73 11.08 -6.92
C GLY A 69 -7.78 11.23 -8.43
N ALA A 70 -8.61 12.15 -8.94
CA ALA A 70 -8.70 12.43 -10.37
C ALA A 70 -7.39 13.01 -10.93
N ALA A 71 -6.76 13.96 -10.24
CA ALA A 71 -5.48 14.54 -10.64
C ALA A 71 -4.37 13.48 -10.68
N TYR A 72 -4.34 12.59 -9.69
CA TYR A 72 -3.40 11.47 -9.66
C TYR A 72 -3.64 10.50 -10.83
N ALA A 73 -4.88 10.14 -11.10
CA ALA A 73 -5.22 9.27 -12.22
C ALA A 73 -4.78 9.85 -13.58
N GLN A 74 -4.96 11.17 -13.79
CA GLN A 74 -4.50 11.84 -15.00
C GLN A 74 -2.96 11.78 -15.17
N ILE A 75 -2.21 11.88 -14.07
CA ILE A 75 -0.74 11.74 -14.11
C ILE A 75 -0.36 10.32 -14.51
N LEU A 76 -1.00 9.31 -13.90
CA LEU A 76 -0.75 7.91 -14.25
C LEU A 76 -1.04 7.63 -15.72
N GLN A 77 -2.13 8.18 -16.28
CA GLN A 77 -2.45 8.00 -17.71
C GLN A 77 -1.37 8.52 -18.65
N ARG A 78 -0.57 9.51 -18.23
CA ARG A 78 0.56 10.05 -19.00
C ARG A 78 1.89 9.33 -18.73
N TYR A 79 1.93 8.46 -17.73
CA TYR A 79 3.14 7.77 -17.32
C TYR A 79 3.33 6.48 -18.13
N LYS A 80 4.38 6.43 -18.96
CA LYS A 80 4.63 5.31 -19.89
C LYS A 80 4.59 3.93 -19.25
N PRO A 81 5.23 3.65 -18.07
CA PRO A 81 5.14 2.35 -17.45
C PRO A 81 3.70 1.95 -17.05
N TRP A 82 2.86 2.92 -16.66
CA TRP A 82 1.45 2.67 -16.40
C TRP A 82 0.69 2.31 -17.68
N GLN A 83 0.95 3.03 -18.78
CA GLN A 83 0.32 2.73 -20.07
C GLN A 83 0.65 1.30 -20.53
N GLU A 84 1.91 0.86 -20.37
CA GLU A 84 2.32 -0.51 -20.70
C GLU A 84 1.63 -1.55 -19.80
N LEU A 85 1.45 -1.26 -18.51
CA LEU A 85 0.69 -2.13 -17.59
C LEU A 85 -0.77 -2.25 -18.02
N VAL A 86 -1.42 -1.15 -18.39
CA VAL A 86 -2.82 -1.14 -18.85
C VAL A 86 -2.98 -1.91 -20.15
N LYS A 87 -2.03 -1.77 -21.09
CA LYS A 87 -2.04 -2.57 -22.35
C LYS A 87 -2.02 -4.07 -22.09
N ARG A 88 -1.19 -4.51 -21.13
CA ARG A 88 -1.09 -5.93 -20.75
C ARG A 88 -2.26 -6.42 -19.92
N ASN A 89 -2.92 -5.52 -19.21
CA ASN A 89 -4.02 -5.83 -18.29
C ASN A 89 -5.21 -4.90 -18.58
N PRO A 90 -6.00 -5.17 -19.64
CA PRO A 90 -7.18 -4.39 -19.95
C PRO A 90 -8.13 -4.34 -18.76
N GLY A 91 -8.62 -3.16 -18.43
CA GLY A 91 -9.46 -2.93 -17.23
C GLY A 91 -8.70 -2.58 -15.95
N LEU A 92 -7.37 -2.58 -15.96
CA LEU A 92 -6.58 -2.09 -14.83
C LEU A 92 -6.88 -0.61 -14.58
N GLN A 93 -7.27 -0.29 -13.35
CA GLN A 93 -7.55 1.07 -12.89
C GLN A 93 -6.55 1.49 -11.81
N PRO A 94 -6.37 2.81 -11.56
CA PRO A 94 -5.49 3.31 -10.50
C PRO A 94 -5.77 2.70 -9.12
N TYR A 95 -7.03 2.38 -8.82
CA TYR A 95 -7.41 1.69 -7.58
C TYR A 95 -6.75 0.30 -7.45
N GLY A 96 -6.39 -0.34 -8.55
CA GLY A 96 -5.63 -1.60 -8.56
C GLY A 96 -4.28 -1.50 -7.86
N LEU A 97 -3.68 -0.30 -7.77
CA LEU A 97 -2.44 -0.07 -6.99
C LEU A 97 -2.64 -0.36 -5.51
N ARG A 98 -3.84 -0.08 -4.98
CA ARG A 98 -4.20 -0.39 -3.60
C ARG A 98 -4.23 -1.91 -3.36
N HIS A 99 -4.83 -2.66 -4.27
CA HIS A 99 -4.79 -4.13 -4.22
C HIS A 99 -3.36 -4.66 -4.37
N GLY A 100 -2.58 -4.06 -5.26
CA GLY A 100 -1.15 -4.37 -5.44
C GLY A 100 -0.32 -4.12 -4.18
N TRP A 101 -0.64 -3.09 -3.40
CA TRP A 101 0.01 -2.84 -2.11
C TRP A 101 -0.33 -3.97 -1.11
N ALA A 102 -1.60 -4.33 -0.94
CA ALA A 102 -2.02 -5.41 -0.05
C ALA A 102 -1.35 -6.75 -0.42
N TRP A 103 -1.33 -7.09 -1.71
CA TRP A 103 -0.64 -8.28 -2.20
C TRP A 103 0.84 -8.30 -1.81
N ARG A 104 1.55 -7.20 -2.03
CA ARG A 104 2.96 -7.08 -1.68
C ARG A 104 3.20 -7.14 -0.19
N ALA A 105 2.32 -6.53 0.62
CA ALA A 105 2.41 -6.53 2.07
C ALA A 105 2.40 -7.95 2.65
N HIS A 106 1.59 -8.85 2.07
CA HIS A 106 1.48 -10.23 2.53
C HIS A 106 2.51 -11.17 1.93
N LYS A 107 2.88 -10.98 0.66
CA LYS A 107 3.63 -11.99 -0.10
C LYS A 107 5.09 -11.59 -0.38
N TYR A 108 5.36 -10.33 -0.62
CA TYR A 108 6.64 -9.86 -1.14
C TYR A 108 7.39 -8.90 -0.23
N SER A 109 6.78 -8.46 0.86
CA SER A 109 7.50 -7.68 1.86
C SER A 109 8.61 -8.51 2.50
N SER A 110 9.74 -7.87 2.79
CA SER A 110 10.82 -8.46 3.60
C SER A 110 10.31 -8.86 4.99
N ARG A 111 9.30 -8.16 5.48
CA ARG A 111 8.55 -8.45 6.71
C ARG A 111 7.05 -8.48 6.39
N PRO A 112 6.47 -9.64 6.10
CA PRO A 112 5.04 -9.74 5.80
C PRO A 112 4.19 -9.20 6.95
N LEU A 113 3.18 -8.39 6.60
CA LEU A 113 2.25 -7.86 7.59
C LEU A 113 1.16 -8.87 7.93
N HIS A 114 0.76 -8.88 9.19
CA HIS A 114 -0.46 -9.58 9.61
C HIS A 114 -1.70 -8.89 9.00
N TYR A 115 -2.78 -9.63 8.79
CA TYR A 115 -4.00 -9.10 8.17
C TYR A 115 -4.58 -7.89 8.91
N SER A 116 -4.53 -7.88 10.24
CA SER A 116 -4.98 -6.74 11.05
C SER A 116 -4.13 -5.49 10.82
N GLN A 117 -2.81 -5.64 10.71
CA GLN A 117 -1.90 -4.53 10.43
C GLN A 117 -2.13 -3.97 9.02
N ALA A 118 -2.22 -4.86 8.02
CA ALA A 118 -2.49 -4.44 6.64
C ALA A 118 -3.86 -3.74 6.53
N ALA A 119 -4.89 -4.24 7.20
CA ALA A 119 -6.21 -3.62 7.26
C ALA A 119 -6.14 -2.21 7.86
N ALA A 120 -5.43 -2.04 8.98
CA ALA A 120 -5.23 -0.74 9.64
C ALA A 120 -4.53 0.26 8.71
N PHE A 121 -3.41 -0.11 8.08
CA PHE A 121 -2.72 0.75 7.11
C PHE A 121 -3.60 1.09 5.90
N MET A 122 -4.42 0.16 5.45
CA MET A 122 -5.37 0.39 4.36
C MET A 122 -6.65 1.12 4.82
N GLY A 123 -6.88 1.23 6.12
CA GLY A 123 -8.00 1.93 6.71
C GLY A 123 -9.36 1.30 6.44
N HIS A 124 -9.44 0.02 6.60
CA HIS A 124 -10.69 -0.72 6.62
C HIS A 124 -10.67 -1.79 7.74
N SER A 125 -11.80 -2.39 8.05
CA SER A 125 -11.88 -3.44 9.05
C SER A 125 -11.14 -4.70 8.59
N VAL A 126 -10.73 -5.53 9.56
CA VAL A 126 -10.12 -6.84 9.27
C VAL A 126 -11.07 -7.73 8.46
N GLU A 127 -12.36 -7.69 8.77
CA GLU A 127 -13.40 -8.41 8.04
C GLU A 127 -13.42 -8.01 6.55
N THR A 128 -13.42 -6.70 6.26
CA THR A 128 -13.34 -6.18 4.90
C THR A 128 -12.05 -6.63 4.22
N HIS A 129 -10.93 -6.61 4.95
CA HIS A 129 -9.65 -7.05 4.41
C HIS A 129 -9.69 -8.54 4.03
N LEU A 130 -10.17 -9.39 4.91
CA LEU A 130 -10.29 -10.83 4.66
C LEU A 130 -11.24 -11.13 3.51
N LYS A 131 -12.37 -10.43 3.41
CA LYS A 131 -13.33 -10.60 2.29
C LYS A 131 -12.68 -10.44 0.92
N TYR A 132 -11.76 -9.48 0.77
CA TYR A 132 -11.12 -9.20 -0.54
C TYR A 132 -9.80 -9.91 -0.75
N TYR A 133 -9.10 -10.33 0.31
CA TYR A 133 -7.70 -10.77 0.21
C TYR A 133 -7.43 -12.17 0.77
N SER A 134 -8.39 -12.82 1.45
CA SER A 134 -8.22 -14.17 1.98
C SER A 134 -8.01 -15.24 0.90
N SER A 135 -8.59 -15.04 -0.30
CA SER A 135 -8.43 -15.95 -1.42
C SER A 135 -7.00 -16.05 -1.98
N TRP A 136 -6.09 -15.18 -1.52
CA TRP A 136 -4.69 -15.22 -1.93
C TRP A 136 -3.85 -16.27 -1.17
N VAL A 137 -4.39 -16.88 -0.12
CA VAL A 137 -3.77 -18.03 0.55
C VAL A 137 -4.03 -19.26 -0.30
N ASN A 138 -2.97 -19.83 -0.88
CA ASN A 138 -3.10 -21.03 -1.68
C ASN A 138 -2.83 -22.30 -0.84
N ARG A 139 -3.24 -23.46 -1.36
CA ARG A 139 -3.11 -24.76 -0.69
C ARG A 139 -1.67 -25.08 -0.31
N LYS A 140 -0.70 -24.78 -1.16
CA LYS A 140 0.72 -25.02 -0.92
C LYS A 140 1.24 -24.26 0.30
N GLU A 141 0.82 -22.99 0.46
CA GLU A 141 1.18 -22.17 1.63
C GLU A 141 0.59 -22.73 2.93
N LEU A 142 -0.62 -23.28 2.87
CA LEU A 142 -1.23 -23.96 4.03
C LEU A 142 -0.46 -25.23 4.39
N GLU A 143 -0.07 -26.02 3.42
CA GLU A 143 0.74 -27.24 3.63
C GLU A 143 2.12 -26.91 4.21
N GLU A 144 2.78 -25.86 3.70
CA GLU A 144 4.06 -25.38 4.23
C GLU A 144 3.93 -24.84 5.67
N ALA A 145 2.87 -24.10 5.96
CA ALA A 145 2.59 -23.62 7.31
C ALA A 145 2.32 -24.77 8.28
N GLY A 146 1.56 -25.78 7.87
CA GLY A 146 1.30 -26.98 8.66
C GLY A 146 2.58 -27.77 8.95
N LYS A 147 3.49 -27.93 7.98
CA LYS A 147 4.78 -28.57 8.18
C LYS A 147 5.62 -27.83 9.22
N LYS A 148 5.77 -26.50 9.06
CA LYS A 148 6.53 -25.67 10.01
C LYS A 148 5.99 -25.74 11.43
N TYR A 149 4.67 -25.75 11.57
CA TYR A 149 4.02 -25.89 12.87
C TYR A 149 4.35 -27.23 13.53
N ASN A 150 4.25 -28.35 12.77
CA ASN A 150 4.57 -29.68 13.28
C ASN A 150 6.07 -29.82 13.63
N GLU A 151 6.97 -29.26 12.83
CA GLU A 151 8.42 -29.25 13.12
C GLU A 151 8.72 -28.47 14.40
N ALA A 152 8.06 -27.34 14.63
CA ALA A 152 8.21 -26.55 15.86
C ALA A 152 7.72 -27.31 17.11
N LEU A 153 6.65 -28.11 16.99
CA LEU A 153 6.16 -28.94 18.10
C LEU A 153 7.10 -30.11 18.44
N GLN A 154 7.85 -30.62 17.46
CA GLN A 154 8.79 -31.72 17.68
C GLN A 154 10.13 -31.26 18.26
N SER A 155 10.43 -29.94 18.16
CA SER A 155 11.66 -29.32 18.65
C SER A 155 11.50 -28.64 20.02
N ALA A 156 10.32 -28.66 20.60
CA ALA A 156 9.98 -28.10 21.92
C ALA A 156 9.93 -29.21 22.98
#